data_bc3281d78be0088694f3ef898584519d
#
_entry.id   bc3281d78be0088694f3ef898584519d
#
_cell.length_a   1.000
_cell.length_b   1.000
_cell.length_c   1.000
_cell.angle_alpha   90.00
_cell.angle_beta   90.00
_cell.angle_gamma   90.00
#
_symmetry.space_group_name_H-M   'P 1'
#
loop_
_entity.id
_entity.type
_entity.pdbx_description
1 polymer ?
#
loop_
_entity_poly.entity_id
_entity_poly.type
_entity_poly.pdbx_seq_one_letter_code
_entity_poly.pdbx_strand_id
1 'polypeptide(L)'
;MSFTELLGQVGLFGGAVMVCLALLSVFSVGVIVDKHRRFRSASRQSEKFKPEFKKFLHGGEVQDLIEAGRLHQNSHVAQVVSAGIIEYDGVRQSGRDPVASLELVTSALRDSMSETLIQLKRGLGFLATIGSTVPFIGLFGTVVGIINAFRSIAATGSGGMSVVSGGIAEALVSTALGIFVAIPAVVAFNHFTGKIETFHVEMNRASSQLVNCLFKIPELEVLDVEVADVKAPMVKKGGPAYAAR
;
A
#
# COMPACT_ATOMS: atom_id res chain seq x y z
N MET A 1 -21.65 -9.31 -31.35
CA MET A 1 -20.52 -10.21 -31.11
C MET A 1 -20.50 -10.54 -29.63
N SER A 2 -20.73 -11.82 -29.32
CA SER A 2 -20.66 -12.26 -27.92
C SER A 2 -19.18 -12.47 -27.52
N PHE A 3 -18.87 -12.28 -26.22
CA PHE A 3 -17.51 -12.45 -25.68
C PHE A 3 -16.93 -13.87 -25.95
N THR A 4 -17.81 -14.85 -26.07
CA THR A 4 -17.47 -16.25 -26.40
C THR A 4 -17.07 -16.45 -27.87
N GLU A 5 -17.61 -15.67 -28.80
CA GLU A 5 -17.22 -15.70 -30.22
C GLU A 5 -15.83 -15.07 -30.45
N LEU A 6 -15.51 -14.02 -29.67
CA LEU A 6 -14.17 -13.41 -29.65
C LEU A 6 -13.10 -14.39 -29.15
N LEU A 7 -13.38 -15.18 -28.11
CA LEU A 7 -12.45 -16.20 -27.58
C LEU A 7 -12.19 -17.38 -28.53
N GLY A 8 -13.16 -17.73 -29.38
CA GLY A 8 -13.03 -18.86 -30.32
C GLY A 8 -12.16 -18.59 -31.56
N GLN A 9 -11.91 -17.33 -31.88
CA GLN A 9 -11.08 -16.89 -33.02
C GLN A 9 -9.66 -16.52 -32.63
N VAL A 10 -9.38 -16.48 -31.32
CA VAL A 10 -8.09 -16.08 -30.73
C VAL A 10 -7.07 -17.18 -30.97
N GLY A 11 -5.98 -16.90 -31.65
CA GLY A 11 -4.84 -17.81 -31.75
C GLY A 11 -4.33 -18.22 -30.35
N LEU A 12 -3.71 -19.39 -30.25
CA LEU A 12 -3.27 -19.99 -28.96
C LEU A 12 -2.52 -18.97 -28.05
N PHE A 13 -1.71 -18.10 -28.62
CA PHE A 13 -0.94 -17.08 -27.89
C PHE A 13 -1.83 -15.91 -27.39
N GLY A 14 -2.72 -15.41 -28.21
CA GLY A 14 -3.65 -14.34 -27.80
C GLY A 14 -4.56 -14.83 -26.67
N GLY A 15 -5.06 -16.08 -26.80
CA GLY A 15 -5.84 -16.73 -25.74
C GLY A 15 -5.07 -16.86 -24.43
N ALA A 16 -3.81 -17.25 -24.48
CA ALA A 16 -2.95 -17.34 -23.28
C ALA A 16 -2.76 -15.98 -22.59
N VAL A 17 -2.55 -14.92 -23.36
CA VAL A 17 -2.43 -13.53 -22.83
C VAL A 17 -3.76 -13.10 -22.19
N MET A 18 -4.90 -13.34 -22.84
CA MET A 18 -6.22 -12.98 -22.30
C MET A 18 -6.52 -13.72 -20.99
N VAL A 19 -6.23 -15.03 -20.92
CA VAL A 19 -6.38 -15.82 -19.70
C VAL A 19 -5.48 -15.30 -18.58
N CYS A 20 -4.24 -14.99 -18.89
CA CYS A 20 -3.31 -14.38 -17.93
C CYS A 20 -3.85 -13.05 -17.38
N LEU A 21 -4.33 -12.15 -18.25
CA LEU A 21 -4.93 -10.88 -17.85
C LEU A 21 -6.19 -11.07 -17.00
N ALA A 22 -7.02 -12.05 -17.33
CA ALA A 22 -8.21 -12.39 -16.54
C ALA A 22 -7.86 -12.89 -15.14
N LEU A 23 -6.85 -13.79 -15.02
CA LEU A 23 -6.36 -14.27 -13.73
C LEU A 23 -5.77 -13.14 -12.88
N LEU A 24 -4.96 -12.25 -13.48
CA LEU A 24 -4.41 -11.09 -12.80
C LEU A 24 -5.51 -10.13 -12.36
N SER A 25 -6.56 -9.96 -13.14
CA SER A 25 -7.73 -9.14 -12.79
C SER A 25 -8.43 -9.70 -11.55
N VAL A 26 -8.78 -10.97 -11.54
CA VAL A 26 -9.45 -11.63 -10.40
C VAL A 26 -8.59 -11.55 -9.15
N PHE A 27 -7.28 -11.81 -9.29
CA PHE A 27 -6.34 -11.71 -8.18
C PHE A 27 -6.25 -10.28 -7.64
N SER A 28 -6.15 -9.29 -8.52
CA SER A 28 -6.12 -7.86 -8.15
C SER A 28 -7.35 -7.46 -7.34
N VAL A 29 -8.55 -7.82 -7.83
CA VAL A 29 -9.81 -7.54 -7.14
C VAL A 29 -9.84 -8.23 -5.77
N GLY A 30 -9.39 -9.48 -5.68
CA GLY A 30 -9.28 -10.20 -4.40
C GLY A 30 -8.42 -9.46 -3.37
N VAL A 31 -7.24 -8.99 -3.79
CA VAL A 31 -6.34 -8.20 -2.94
C VAL A 31 -6.99 -6.87 -2.53
N ILE A 32 -7.64 -6.18 -3.45
CA ILE A 32 -8.32 -4.90 -3.17
C ILE A 32 -9.41 -5.10 -2.11
N VAL A 33 -10.24 -6.13 -2.24
CA VAL A 33 -11.33 -6.42 -1.29
C VAL A 33 -10.78 -6.80 0.09
N ASP A 34 -9.77 -7.68 0.15
CA ASP A 34 -9.12 -8.04 1.42
C ASP A 34 -8.55 -6.79 2.12
N LYS A 35 -7.80 -5.98 1.39
CA LYS A 35 -7.24 -4.74 1.91
C LYS A 35 -8.31 -3.76 2.38
N HIS A 36 -9.34 -3.55 1.58
CA HIS A 36 -10.44 -2.66 1.97
C HIS A 36 -11.08 -3.09 3.30
N ARG A 37 -11.34 -4.40 3.48
CA ARG A 37 -11.88 -4.94 4.72
C ARG A 37 -10.95 -4.75 5.91
N ARG A 38 -9.66 -5.05 5.75
CA ARG A 38 -8.65 -4.88 6.82
C ARG A 38 -8.50 -3.43 7.24
N PHE A 39 -8.35 -2.51 6.30
CA PHE A 39 -8.23 -1.08 6.60
C PHE A 39 -9.48 -0.49 7.25
N ARG A 40 -10.66 -0.91 6.78
CA ARG A 40 -11.93 -0.51 7.38
C ARG A 40 -12.06 -1.04 8.81
N SER A 41 -11.67 -2.28 9.07
CA SER A 41 -11.66 -2.88 10.41
C SER A 41 -10.68 -2.14 11.32
N ALA A 42 -9.45 -1.90 10.86
CA ALA A 42 -8.42 -1.18 11.62
C ALA A 42 -8.88 0.23 12.02
N SER A 43 -9.39 0.99 11.05
CA SER A 43 -9.92 2.34 11.29
C SER A 43 -11.07 2.33 12.30
N ARG A 44 -12.05 1.40 12.12
CA ARG A 44 -13.21 1.31 12.99
C ARG A 44 -12.85 0.90 14.43
N GLN A 45 -11.89 0.00 14.58
CA GLN A 45 -11.43 -0.42 15.91
C GLN A 45 -10.59 0.67 16.57
N SER A 46 -9.80 1.42 15.80
CA SER A 46 -9.06 2.57 16.34
C SER A 46 -9.99 3.65 16.86
N GLU A 47 -11.09 3.94 16.16
CA GLU A 47 -12.09 4.90 16.66
C GLU A 47 -12.73 4.44 17.98
N LYS A 48 -12.95 3.14 18.17
CA LYS A 48 -13.48 2.58 19.42
C LYS A 48 -12.45 2.57 20.54
N PHE A 49 -11.16 2.44 20.22
CA PHE A 49 -10.08 2.45 21.21
C PHE A 49 -9.73 3.85 21.69
N LYS A 50 -9.89 4.88 20.86
CA LYS A 50 -9.57 6.28 21.20
C LYS A 50 -10.17 6.77 22.53
N PRO A 51 -11.44 6.52 22.88
CA PRO A 51 -12.02 6.95 24.15
C PRO A 51 -11.33 6.30 25.37
N GLU A 52 -11.02 5.01 25.30
CA GLU A 52 -10.35 4.28 26.38
C GLU A 52 -8.92 4.79 26.58
N PHE A 53 -8.21 5.01 25.46
CA PHE A 53 -6.89 5.61 25.51
C PHE A 53 -6.93 7.04 26.10
N LYS A 54 -7.90 7.84 25.70
CA LYS A 54 -8.10 9.18 26.25
C LYS A 54 -8.41 9.15 27.75
N LYS A 55 -9.24 8.20 28.21
CA LYS A 55 -9.53 7.97 29.64
C LYS A 55 -8.24 7.69 30.40
N PHE A 56 -7.37 6.83 29.86
CA PHE A 56 -6.07 6.52 30.46
C PHE A 56 -5.18 7.77 30.57
N LEU A 57 -5.07 8.58 29.53
CA LEU A 57 -4.28 9.82 29.54
C LEU A 57 -4.72 10.82 30.63
N HIS A 58 -5.97 10.74 31.10
CA HIS A 58 -6.51 11.58 32.18
C HIS A 58 -6.47 10.90 33.58
N GLY A 59 -5.68 9.86 33.74
CA GLY A 59 -5.50 9.19 35.04
C GLY A 59 -6.22 7.87 35.20
N GLY A 60 -6.55 7.20 34.08
CA GLY A 60 -7.09 5.84 34.10
C GLY A 60 -6.06 4.79 34.49
N GLU A 61 -6.53 3.58 34.81
CA GLU A 61 -5.69 2.47 35.23
C GLU A 61 -4.98 1.80 34.05
N VAL A 62 -3.74 1.34 34.27
CA VAL A 62 -2.92 0.61 33.28
C VAL A 62 -3.63 -0.66 32.81
N GLN A 63 -4.27 -1.38 33.73
CA GLN A 63 -4.96 -2.63 33.43
C GLN A 63 -6.16 -2.44 32.49
N ASP A 64 -6.93 -1.36 32.67
CA ASP A 64 -8.06 -1.01 31.79
C ASP A 64 -7.57 -0.81 30.34
N LEU A 65 -6.42 -0.13 30.17
CA LEU A 65 -5.84 0.12 28.86
C LEU A 65 -5.32 -1.15 28.19
N ILE A 66 -4.70 -2.06 28.98
CA ILE A 66 -4.25 -3.37 28.47
C ILE A 66 -5.45 -4.19 28.00
N GLU A 67 -6.55 -4.22 28.77
CA GLU A 67 -7.76 -4.93 28.40
C GLU A 67 -8.42 -4.34 27.16
N ALA A 68 -8.54 -3.01 27.09
CA ALA A 68 -9.02 -2.31 25.89
C ALA A 68 -8.19 -2.64 24.65
N GLY A 69 -6.86 -2.73 24.79
CA GLY A 69 -5.97 -3.15 23.72
C GLY A 69 -6.24 -4.57 23.22
N ARG A 70 -6.50 -5.50 24.13
CA ARG A 70 -6.87 -6.89 23.81
C ARG A 70 -8.22 -6.99 23.09
N LEU A 71 -9.17 -6.14 23.41
CA LEU A 71 -10.47 -6.08 22.72
C LEU A 71 -10.38 -5.50 21.30
N HIS A 72 -9.39 -4.67 21.04
CA HIS A 72 -9.22 -3.95 19.77
C HIS A 72 -7.98 -4.36 18.99
N GLN A 73 -7.69 -5.66 18.88
CA GLN A 73 -6.47 -6.22 18.29
C GLN A 73 -6.23 -5.82 16.82
N ASN A 74 -7.27 -5.50 16.06
CA ASN A 74 -7.10 -5.02 14.68
C ASN A 74 -6.89 -3.50 14.58
N SER A 75 -6.91 -2.77 15.69
CA SER A 75 -6.59 -1.34 15.72
C SER A 75 -5.08 -1.13 15.63
N HIS A 76 -4.64 -0.39 14.63
CA HIS A 76 -3.23 -0.02 14.49
C HIS A 76 -2.73 0.83 15.68
N VAL A 77 -3.58 1.68 16.25
CA VAL A 77 -3.22 2.47 17.44
C VAL A 77 -3.17 1.59 18.68
N ALA A 78 -4.15 0.70 18.87
CA ALA A 78 -4.19 -0.17 20.06
C ALA A 78 -2.99 -1.14 20.10
N GLN A 79 -2.56 -1.68 18.96
CA GLN A 79 -1.38 -2.55 18.88
C GLN A 79 -0.13 -1.85 19.41
N VAL A 80 0.14 -0.63 18.94
CA VAL A 80 1.31 0.13 19.34
C VAL A 80 1.23 0.57 20.81
N VAL A 81 0.09 1.14 21.22
CA VAL A 81 -0.11 1.57 22.61
C VAL A 81 -0.02 0.40 23.58
N SER A 82 -0.58 -0.76 23.22
CA SER A 82 -0.51 -1.96 24.05
C SER A 82 0.91 -2.47 24.24
N ALA A 83 1.73 -2.43 23.20
CA ALA A 83 3.15 -2.82 23.30
C ALA A 83 3.89 -1.92 24.30
N GLY A 84 3.71 -0.60 24.18
CA GLY A 84 4.35 0.35 25.08
C GLY A 84 3.88 0.25 26.54
N ILE A 85 2.56 0.06 26.75
CA ILE A 85 2.02 -0.03 28.13
C ILE A 85 2.37 -1.35 28.82
N ILE A 86 2.44 -2.45 28.08
CA ILE A 86 2.88 -3.75 28.60
C ILE A 86 4.36 -3.69 29.02
N GLU A 87 5.21 -3.08 28.19
CA GLU A 87 6.62 -2.88 28.51
C GLU A 87 6.78 -1.99 29.76
N TYR A 88 6.02 -0.89 29.81
CA TYR A 88 6.01 0.00 30.97
C TYR A 88 5.61 -0.74 32.26
N ASP A 89 4.57 -1.55 32.26
CA ASP A 89 4.14 -2.32 33.43
C ASP A 89 5.22 -3.31 33.88
N GLY A 90 5.87 -4.01 32.95
CA GLY A 90 6.98 -4.91 33.23
C GLY A 90 8.21 -4.21 33.83
N VAL A 91 8.56 -3.06 33.29
CA VAL A 91 9.70 -2.28 33.80
C VAL A 91 9.41 -1.68 35.17
N ARG A 92 8.20 -1.18 35.40
CA ARG A 92 7.74 -0.66 36.69
C ARG A 92 7.83 -1.73 37.79
N GLN A 93 7.42 -2.96 37.51
CA GLN A 93 7.50 -4.08 38.45
C GLN A 93 8.93 -4.50 38.78
N SER A 94 9.88 -4.27 37.84
CA SER A 94 11.30 -4.62 38.02
C SER A 94 12.12 -3.56 38.76
N GLY A 95 11.55 -2.40 39.10
CA GLY A 95 12.23 -1.33 39.86
C GLY A 95 13.41 -0.67 39.13
N ARG A 96 13.41 -0.67 37.80
CA ARG A 96 14.50 -0.11 36.98
C ARG A 96 14.52 1.42 37.02
N ASP A 97 15.69 1.96 36.66
CA ASP A 97 15.91 3.40 36.53
C ASP A 97 14.90 4.02 35.54
N PRO A 98 14.33 5.21 35.83
CA PRO A 98 13.37 5.87 34.96
C PRO A 98 13.88 6.14 33.53
N VAL A 99 15.16 6.48 33.35
CA VAL A 99 15.76 6.76 32.03
C VAL A 99 15.84 5.47 31.20
N ALA A 100 16.32 4.37 31.79
CA ALA A 100 16.34 3.08 31.13
C ALA A 100 14.93 2.58 30.81
N SER A 101 13.95 2.90 31.65
CA SER A 101 12.54 2.58 31.46
C SER A 101 11.96 3.30 30.24
N LEU A 102 12.27 4.60 30.11
CA LEU A 102 11.83 5.40 28.95
C LEU A 102 12.40 4.83 27.64
N GLU A 103 13.67 4.44 27.63
CA GLU A 103 14.30 3.89 26.44
C GLU A 103 13.66 2.57 26.01
N LEU A 104 13.40 1.65 26.94
CA LEU A 104 12.74 0.38 26.67
C LEU A 104 11.32 0.55 26.13
N VAL A 105 10.52 1.41 26.77
CA VAL A 105 9.15 1.70 26.33
C VAL A 105 9.15 2.32 24.93
N THR A 106 10.05 3.27 24.67
CA THR A 106 10.16 3.93 23.37
C THR A 106 10.59 2.93 22.29
N SER A 107 11.52 2.02 22.61
CA SER A 107 11.92 0.94 21.69
C SER A 107 10.73 0.02 21.36
N ALA A 108 9.99 -0.45 22.38
CA ALA A 108 8.82 -1.30 22.18
C ALA A 108 7.75 -0.64 21.31
N LEU A 109 7.51 0.66 21.50
CA LEU A 109 6.59 1.44 20.66
C LEU A 109 7.06 1.49 19.20
N ARG A 110 8.35 1.78 18.95
CA ARG A 110 8.93 1.83 17.60
C ARG A 110 8.88 0.48 16.90
N ASP A 111 9.23 -0.58 17.60
CA ASP A 111 9.24 -1.95 17.06
C ASP A 111 7.84 -2.39 16.68
N SER A 112 6.86 -2.18 17.58
CA SER A 112 5.46 -2.48 17.31
C SER A 112 4.88 -1.64 16.16
N MET A 113 5.26 -0.36 16.07
CA MET A 113 4.87 0.51 14.94
C MET A 113 5.43 -0.01 13.62
N SER A 114 6.71 -0.37 13.60
CA SER A 114 7.39 -0.90 12.42
C SER A 114 6.75 -2.21 11.96
N GLU A 115 6.47 -3.12 12.89
CA GLU A 115 5.77 -4.38 12.59
C GLU A 115 4.37 -4.14 12.03
N THR A 116 3.59 -3.26 12.65
CA THR A 116 2.25 -2.88 12.19
C THR A 116 2.29 -2.30 10.78
N LEU A 117 3.26 -1.44 10.47
CA LEU A 117 3.45 -0.87 9.12
C LEU A 117 3.80 -1.96 8.09
N ILE A 118 4.66 -2.91 8.42
CA ILE A 118 5.00 -4.05 7.55
C ILE A 118 3.74 -4.87 7.25
N GLN A 119 2.93 -5.18 8.26
CA GLN A 119 1.69 -5.93 8.11
C GLN A 119 0.67 -5.17 7.23
N LEU A 120 0.54 -3.85 7.40
CA LEU A 120 -0.34 -3.01 6.58
C LEU A 120 0.12 -2.96 5.12
N LYS A 121 1.43 -2.86 4.86
CA LYS A 121 2.04 -2.83 3.52
C LYS A 121 2.01 -4.18 2.82
N ARG A 122 1.93 -5.30 3.54
CA ARG A 122 1.96 -6.65 2.99
C ARG A 122 0.90 -6.82 1.91
N GLY A 123 1.29 -7.26 0.73
CA GLY A 123 0.41 -7.48 -0.42
C GLY A 123 0.15 -6.24 -1.29
N LEU A 124 0.46 -5.02 -0.87
CA LEU A 124 0.33 -3.84 -1.74
C LEU A 124 1.32 -3.87 -2.90
N GLY A 125 2.49 -4.48 -2.73
CA GLY A 125 3.47 -4.65 -3.79
C GLY A 125 2.90 -5.37 -5.03
N PHE A 126 1.97 -6.32 -4.84
CA PHE A 126 1.30 -6.97 -5.96
C PHE A 126 0.45 -6.00 -6.77
N LEU A 127 -0.28 -5.09 -6.12
CA LEU A 127 -1.08 -4.08 -6.83
C LEU A 127 -0.18 -3.11 -7.60
N ALA A 128 0.96 -2.71 -7.02
CA ALA A 128 1.95 -1.90 -7.72
C ALA A 128 2.50 -2.61 -8.95
N THR A 129 2.88 -3.88 -8.80
CA THR A 129 3.39 -4.70 -9.90
C THR A 129 2.35 -4.88 -11.00
N ILE A 130 1.10 -5.25 -10.65
CA ILE A 130 0.01 -5.39 -11.63
C ILE A 130 -0.20 -4.07 -12.37
N GLY A 131 -0.29 -2.96 -11.64
CA GLY A 131 -0.48 -1.64 -12.23
C GLY A 131 0.61 -1.22 -13.21
N SER A 132 1.87 -1.57 -12.92
CA SER A 132 3.01 -1.21 -13.78
C SER A 132 3.28 -2.20 -14.90
N THR A 133 3.02 -3.51 -14.73
CA THR A 133 3.43 -4.53 -15.70
C THR A 133 2.30 -4.99 -16.63
N VAL A 134 1.07 -5.00 -16.16
CA VAL A 134 -0.07 -5.54 -16.94
C VAL A 134 -0.35 -4.79 -18.24
N PRO A 135 -0.19 -3.46 -18.36
CA PRO A 135 -0.29 -2.77 -19.64
C PRO A 135 0.73 -3.28 -20.67
N PHE A 136 1.94 -3.64 -20.22
CA PHE A 136 2.97 -4.19 -21.10
C PHE A 136 2.66 -5.63 -21.55
N ILE A 137 2.00 -6.41 -20.68
CA ILE A 137 1.47 -7.73 -21.07
C ILE A 137 0.40 -7.57 -22.15
N GLY A 138 -0.50 -6.59 -22.03
CA GLY A 138 -1.47 -6.26 -23.07
C GLY A 138 -0.81 -5.82 -24.37
N LEU A 139 0.20 -4.93 -24.30
CA LEU A 139 0.98 -4.49 -25.45
C LEU A 139 1.72 -5.67 -26.12
N PHE A 140 2.30 -6.57 -25.34
CA PHE A 140 2.91 -7.79 -25.86
C PHE A 140 1.89 -8.62 -26.66
N GLY A 141 0.66 -8.73 -26.15
CA GLY A 141 -0.45 -9.38 -26.85
C GLY A 141 -0.73 -8.76 -28.23
N THR A 142 -0.67 -7.41 -28.35
CA THR A 142 -0.85 -6.76 -29.67
C THR A 142 0.28 -7.08 -30.63
N VAL A 143 1.52 -7.06 -30.18
CA VAL A 143 2.67 -7.36 -31.03
C VAL A 143 2.57 -8.79 -31.60
N VAL A 144 2.29 -9.77 -30.73
CA VAL A 144 2.13 -11.16 -31.14
C VAL A 144 0.93 -11.34 -32.08
N GLY A 145 -0.20 -10.70 -31.77
CA GLY A 145 -1.40 -10.75 -32.60
C GLY A 145 -1.17 -10.20 -34.01
N ILE A 146 -0.49 -9.07 -34.13
CA ILE A 146 -0.14 -8.49 -35.44
C ILE A 146 0.84 -9.40 -36.20
N ILE A 147 1.86 -9.95 -35.55
CA ILE A 147 2.79 -10.90 -36.19
C ILE A 147 2.02 -12.10 -36.74
N ASN A 148 1.07 -12.65 -36.00
CA ASN A 148 0.27 -13.80 -36.43
C ASN A 148 -0.65 -13.44 -37.60
N ALA A 149 -1.24 -12.24 -37.59
CA ALA A 149 -2.05 -11.74 -38.70
C ALA A 149 -1.21 -11.69 -40.02
N PHE A 150 -0.02 -11.16 -39.95
CA PHE A 150 0.89 -11.12 -41.13
C PHE A 150 1.37 -12.51 -41.58
N ARG A 151 1.65 -13.42 -40.62
CA ARG A 151 2.00 -14.80 -40.97
C ARG A 151 0.86 -15.53 -41.69
N SER A 152 -0.38 -15.28 -41.29
CA SER A 152 -1.56 -15.86 -41.97
C SER A 152 -1.70 -15.38 -43.41
N ILE A 153 -1.39 -14.08 -43.71
CA ILE A 153 -1.37 -13.57 -45.05
C ILE A 153 -0.31 -14.27 -45.88
N ALA A 154 0.90 -14.40 -45.33
CA ALA A 154 2.03 -15.02 -46.07
C ALA A 154 1.77 -16.50 -46.39
N ALA A 155 1.06 -17.21 -45.51
CA ALA A 155 0.75 -18.64 -45.70
C ALA A 155 -0.38 -18.90 -46.71
N THR A 156 -1.38 -18.01 -46.80
CA THR A 156 -2.57 -18.20 -47.64
C THR A 156 -2.47 -17.59 -49.04
N GLY A 157 -1.44 -16.76 -49.29
CA GLY A 157 -1.19 -16.11 -50.60
C GLY A 157 -2.27 -15.13 -51.07
N SER A 158 -3.42 -15.10 -50.38
CA SER A 158 -4.59 -14.26 -50.65
C SER A 158 -5.21 -13.79 -49.30
N GLY A 159 -4.43 -13.03 -48.54
CA GLY A 159 -4.92 -12.45 -47.29
C GLY A 159 -6.01 -11.42 -47.57
N GLY A 160 -7.27 -11.86 -47.57
CA GLY A 160 -8.38 -10.94 -47.63
C GLY A 160 -8.30 -9.94 -46.47
N MET A 161 -8.67 -8.68 -46.72
CA MET A 161 -8.71 -7.58 -45.73
C MET A 161 -9.40 -8.00 -44.43
N SER A 162 -10.32 -8.95 -44.47
CA SER A 162 -11.08 -9.48 -43.33
C SER A 162 -10.21 -10.25 -42.32
N VAL A 163 -9.25 -11.06 -42.80
CA VAL A 163 -8.36 -11.87 -41.92
C VAL A 163 -7.42 -10.95 -41.16
N VAL A 164 -6.88 -9.93 -41.83
CA VAL A 164 -5.99 -8.93 -41.23
C VAL A 164 -6.72 -8.09 -40.19
N SER A 165 -7.92 -7.61 -40.57
CA SER A 165 -8.76 -6.80 -39.68
C SER A 165 -9.13 -7.54 -38.40
N GLY A 166 -9.43 -8.84 -38.51
CA GLY A 166 -9.75 -9.70 -37.35
C GLY A 166 -8.56 -9.83 -36.39
N GLY A 167 -7.36 -10.16 -36.90
CA GLY A 167 -6.15 -10.30 -36.07
C GLY A 167 -5.70 -8.99 -35.40
N ILE A 168 -5.85 -7.85 -36.11
CA ILE A 168 -5.56 -6.53 -35.53
C ILE A 168 -6.58 -6.16 -34.46
N ALA A 169 -7.87 -6.41 -34.71
CA ALA A 169 -8.92 -6.11 -33.74
C ALA A 169 -8.72 -6.91 -32.44
N GLU A 170 -8.41 -8.21 -32.56
CA GLU A 170 -8.06 -9.07 -31.41
C GLU A 170 -6.86 -8.54 -30.64
N ALA A 171 -5.80 -8.16 -31.36
CA ALA A 171 -4.62 -7.57 -30.77
C ALA A 171 -4.96 -6.34 -29.91
N LEU A 172 -5.74 -5.39 -30.46
CA LEU A 172 -6.14 -4.17 -29.76
C LEU A 172 -6.95 -4.45 -28.49
N VAL A 173 -7.80 -5.48 -28.50
CA VAL A 173 -8.56 -5.91 -27.31
C VAL A 173 -7.62 -6.32 -26.17
N SER A 174 -6.51 -7.01 -26.48
CA SER A 174 -5.53 -7.41 -25.46
C SER A 174 -4.91 -6.20 -24.73
N THR A 175 -4.57 -5.14 -25.44
CA THR A 175 -4.05 -3.91 -24.82
C THR A 175 -5.14 -3.19 -24.01
N ALA A 176 -6.34 -3.09 -24.55
CA ALA A 176 -7.47 -2.48 -23.85
C ALA A 176 -7.75 -3.19 -22.52
N LEU A 177 -7.73 -4.51 -22.49
CA LEU A 177 -7.87 -5.31 -21.28
C LEU A 177 -6.70 -5.12 -20.32
N GLY A 178 -5.47 -5.07 -20.82
CA GLY A 178 -4.28 -4.79 -19.99
C GLY A 178 -4.40 -3.47 -19.23
N ILE A 179 -4.81 -2.40 -19.92
CA ILE A 179 -5.04 -1.09 -19.32
C ILE A 179 -6.22 -1.13 -18.35
N PHE A 180 -7.32 -1.79 -18.71
CA PHE A 180 -8.51 -1.91 -17.86
C PHE A 180 -8.21 -2.60 -16.53
N VAL A 181 -7.36 -3.63 -16.52
CA VAL A 181 -6.93 -4.32 -15.30
C VAL A 181 -5.96 -3.49 -14.46
N ALA A 182 -5.07 -2.74 -15.11
CA ALA A 182 -4.04 -1.96 -14.42
C ALA A 182 -4.62 -0.74 -13.66
N ILE A 183 -5.59 -0.03 -14.24
CA ILE A 183 -6.13 1.20 -13.66
C ILE A 183 -6.66 0.99 -12.23
N PRO A 184 -7.57 0.03 -11.95
CA PRO A 184 -8.05 -0.22 -10.58
C PRO A 184 -6.93 -0.60 -9.60
N ALA A 185 -5.92 -1.35 -10.06
CA ALA A 185 -4.79 -1.76 -9.24
C ALA A 185 -3.96 -0.55 -8.79
N VAL A 186 -3.64 0.38 -9.70
CA VAL A 186 -2.90 1.62 -9.39
C VAL A 186 -3.70 2.51 -8.45
N VAL A 187 -4.98 2.71 -8.74
CA VAL A 187 -5.86 3.54 -7.91
C VAL A 187 -5.94 2.97 -6.48
N ALA A 188 -6.14 1.67 -6.35
CA ALA A 188 -6.19 1.01 -5.06
C ALA A 188 -4.86 1.07 -4.31
N PHE A 189 -3.74 0.84 -5.01
CA PHE A 189 -2.39 0.96 -4.44
C PHE A 189 -2.16 2.35 -3.85
N ASN A 190 -2.42 3.40 -4.61
CA ASN A 190 -2.24 4.78 -4.15
C ASN A 190 -3.18 5.11 -2.98
N HIS A 191 -4.43 4.67 -3.03
CA HIS A 191 -5.39 4.88 -1.95
C HIS A 191 -4.93 4.22 -0.65
N PHE A 192 -4.49 2.95 -0.69
CA PHE A 192 -4.04 2.26 0.53
C PHE A 192 -2.71 2.79 1.04
N THR A 193 -1.80 3.22 0.17
CA THR A 193 -0.54 3.85 0.58
C THR A 193 -0.81 5.13 1.36
N GLY A 194 -1.68 6.01 0.87
CA GLY A 194 -2.06 7.22 1.61
C GLY A 194 -2.76 6.91 2.96
N LYS A 195 -3.55 5.81 3.01
CA LYS A 195 -4.13 5.35 4.29
C LYS A 195 -3.06 4.88 5.28
N ILE A 196 -2.02 4.19 4.82
CA ILE A 196 -0.90 3.74 5.68
C ILE A 196 -0.17 4.95 6.26
N GLU A 197 0.07 5.98 5.48
CA GLU A 197 0.68 7.22 5.95
C GLU A 197 -0.17 7.88 7.05
N THR A 198 -1.49 7.94 6.87
CA THR A 198 -2.41 8.42 7.90
C THR A 198 -2.31 7.59 9.18
N PHE A 199 -2.32 6.27 9.08
CA PHE A 199 -2.19 5.38 10.23
C PHE A 199 -0.83 5.50 10.93
N HIS A 200 0.25 5.71 10.16
CA HIS A 200 1.57 5.98 10.72
C HIS A 200 1.57 7.24 11.59
N VAL A 201 0.98 8.33 11.09
CA VAL A 201 0.85 9.58 11.86
C VAL A 201 -0.01 9.37 13.12
N GLU A 202 -1.12 8.62 13.03
CA GLU A 202 -1.97 8.33 14.19
C GLU A 202 -1.21 7.50 15.25
N MET A 203 -0.45 6.48 14.85
CA MET A 203 0.37 5.66 15.74
C MET A 203 1.48 6.49 16.41
N ASN A 204 2.18 7.31 15.65
CA ASN A 204 3.25 8.17 16.17
C ASN A 204 2.72 9.16 17.21
N ARG A 205 1.58 9.79 16.90
CA ARG A 205 0.91 10.70 17.84
C ARG A 205 0.49 9.98 19.13
N ALA A 206 -0.09 8.79 19.03
CA ALA A 206 -0.49 8.02 20.20
C ALA A 206 0.73 7.60 21.03
N SER A 207 1.82 7.18 20.40
CA SER A 207 3.08 6.84 21.05
C SER A 207 3.64 8.03 21.83
N SER A 208 3.71 9.21 21.23
CA SER A 208 4.18 10.43 21.91
C SER A 208 3.28 10.81 23.10
N GLN A 209 1.96 10.72 22.94
CA GLN A 209 1.03 10.99 24.03
C GLN A 209 1.19 9.99 25.18
N LEU A 210 1.40 8.71 24.88
CA LEU A 210 1.65 7.69 25.88
C LEU A 210 2.93 7.97 26.68
N VAL A 211 4.04 8.22 25.97
CA VAL A 211 5.34 8.52 26.59
C VAL A 211 5.24 9.77 27.49
N ASN A 212 4.64 10.84 26.99
CA ASN A 212 4.45 12.06 27.78
C ASN A 212 3.61 11.82 29.05
N CYS A 213 2.58 11.00 28.96
CA CYS A 213 1.73 10.64 30.09
C CYS A 213 2.48 9.81 31.13
N LEU A 214 3.23 8.78 30.69
CA LEU A 214 3.93 7.85 31.58
C LEU A 214 5.12 8.48 32.30
N PHE A 215 5.85 9.37 31.64
CA PHE A 215 7.09 9.95 32.14
C PHE A 215 6.94 11.43 32.53
N LYS A 216 5.72 11.99 32.46
CA LYS A 216 5.44 13.41 32.80
C LYS A 216 6.38 14.41 32.13
N ILE A 217 6.77 14.16 30.88
CA ILE A 217 7.61 15.06 30.10
C ILE A 217 6.76 16.28 29.72
N PRO A 218 7.18 17.51 30.07
CA PRO A 218 6.46 18.70 29.63
C PRO A 218 6.42 18.83 28.11
N GLU A 219 5.27 19.20 27.57
CA GLU A 219 4.88 19.17 26.15
C GLU A 219 5.72 20.11 25.22
N LEU A 220 6.79 20.71 25.69
CA LEU A 220 7.47 21.84 25.02
C LEU A 220 8.64 21.50 24.10
N GLU A 221 9.08 20.23 23.98
CA GLU A 221 10.31 19.96 23.22
C GLU A 221 10.16 19.05 21.98
N VAL A 222 8.98 18.58 21.64
CA VAL A 222 8.81 17.56 20.57
C VAL A 222 8.51 18.16 19.20
N LEU A 223 8.27 19.46 19.08
CA LEU A 223 7.80 20.07 17.81
C LEU A 223 8.89 20.55 16.84
N ASP A 224 10.15 20.60 17.22
CA ASP A 224 11.20 21.26 16.41
C ASP A 224 12.20 20.34 15.68
N VAL A 225 12.16 19.03 15.87
CA VAL A 225 13.22 18.17 15.30
C VAL A 225 12.87 17.56 13.93
N GLU A 226 11.61 17.49 13.52
CA GLU A 226 11.21 16.73 12.32
C GLU A 226 10.90 17.57 11.08
N VAL A 227 10.94 18.90 11.17
CA VAL A 227 10.69 19.79 10.00
C VAL A 227 11.99 20.26 9.32
N ALA A 228 13.15 20.03 9.93
CA ALA A 228 14.42 20.51 9.41
C ALA A 228 15.01 19.71 8.25
N ASP A 229 14.54 18.46 8.01
CA ASP A 229 15.22 17.54 7.08
C ASP A 229 14.52 17.33 5.72
N VAL A 230 13.50 18.11 5.38
CA VAL A 230 12.80 18.02 4.07
C VAL A 230 13.01 19.27 3.21
N LYS A 231 13.94 20.12 3.50
CA LYS A 231 14.40 21.12 2.52
C LYS A 231 15.60 20.59 1.75
N ALA A 232 15.33 19.81 0.69
CA ALA A 232 16.31 19.55 -0.35
C ALA A 232 16.88 20.89 -0.85
N PRO A 233 18.22 21.01 -1.00
CA PRO A 233 18.81 22.22 -1.50
C PRO A 233 18.36 22.46 -2.94
N MET A 234 17.71 23.58 -3.17
CA MET A 234 17.42 24.06 -4.53
C MET A 234 18.74 24.18 -5.28
N VAL A 235 18.90 23.35 -6.31
CA VAL A 235 19.96 23.45 -7.29
C VAL A 235 19.91 24.83 -7.91
N LYS A 236 20.84 25.71 -7.52
CA LYS A 236 21.11 26.97 -8.23
C LYS A 236 21.55 26.62 -9.65
N LYS A 237 20.70 26.87 -10.64
CA LYS A 237 21.06 26.89 -12.04
C LYS A 237 22.07 28.04 -12.23
N GLY A 238 23.37 27.72 -12.19
CA GLY A 238 24.42 28.56 -12.71
C GLY A 238 24.42 28.43 -14.23
N GLY A 239 23.89 29.41 -14.93
CA GLY A 239 24.04 29.52 -16.35
C GLY A 239 25.49 29.92 -16.71
N PRO A 240 26.09 29.38 -17.78
CA PRO A 240 27.40 29.79 -18.24
C PRO A 240 27.31 31.18 -18.90
N ALA A 241 28.11 32.10 -18.39
CA ALA A 241 28.37 33.40 -19.03
C ALA A 241 29.20 33.16 -20.29
N TYR A 242 28.62 33.33 -21.47
CA TYR A 242 29.36 33.49 -22.68
C TYR A 242 29.93 34.90 -22.71
N ALA A 243 31.23 35.04 -22.46
CA ALA A 243 32.00 36.25 -22.78
C ALA A 243 32.38 36.21 -24.25
N ALA A 244 31.97 37.25 -24.98
CA ALA A 244 32.41 37.56 -26.32
C ALA A 244 33.89 37.93 -26.34
N ARG A 245 34.66 37.31 -27.22
CA ARG A 245 35.71 37.86 -28.05
C ARG A 245 36.01 36.89 -29.20
#